data_3acb444db76b98b9cc915784c42af64f
#
_entry.id   3acb444db76b98b9cc915784c42af64f
#
_cell.length_a   1.000
_cell.length_b   1.000
_cell.length_c   1.000
_cell.angle_alpha   90.00
_cell.angle_beta   90.00
_cell.angle_gamma   90.00
#
_symmetry.space_group_name_H-M   'P 1'
#
loop_
_entity.id
_entity.type
_entity.pdbx_description
1 polymer ?
#
loop_
_entity_poly.entity_id
_entity_poly.type
_entity_poly.pdbx_seq_one_letter_code
_entity_poly.pdbx_strand_id
1 'polypeptide(L)'
;MSLFQTIMDSVANPNHAGSQSDIQGLANLAQLLPAGQGTEQNIQPILGVLGSYLKSALNQQQQTAGPVAAQQTVTNLAQPGVGVQDLQGLFGQSGLNNLIAEIAQRTGLNSQVIMAFLPMLIPVVMKLLATGTHQTDAQAPNPVLNGFLGSNQSGGELLSGIFQLASQFLRK
;
A
#
# COMPACT_ATOMS: atom_id res chain seq x y z
N MET A 1 1.64 14.29 -13.65
CA MET A 1 0.36 13.80 -13.08
C MET A 1 0.63 13.24 -11.68
N SER A 2 -0.28 13.44 -10.76
CA SER A 2 -0.16 12.86 -9.42
C SER A 2 -0.49 11.35 -9.46
N LEU A 3 0.12 10.58 -8.55
CA LEU A 3 -0.17 9.14 -8.43
C LEU A 3 -1.67 8.89 -8.20
N PHE A 4 -2.34 9.76 -7.45
CA PHE A 4 -3.77 9.70 -7.23
C PHE A 4 -4.56 9.79 -8.55
N GLN A 5 -4.18 10.70 -9.45
CA GLN A 5 -4.82 10.82 -10.75
C GLN A 5 -4.61 9.58 -11.60
N THR A 6 -3.42 8.99 -11.57
CA THR A 6 -3.12 7.71 -12.24
C THR A 6 -4.00 6.58 -11.71
N ILE A 7 -4.25 6.55 -10.39
CA ILE A 7 -5.16 5.59 -9.76
C ILE A 7 -6.60 5.82 -10.23
N MET A 8 -7.07 7.06 -10.24
CA MET A 8 -8.42 7.39 -10.70
C MET A 8 -8.63 7.02 -12.17
N ASP A 9 -7.65 7.30 -13.02
CA ASP A 9 -7.68 6.91 -14.43
C ASP A 9 -7.71 5.38 -14.59
N SER A 10 -6.95 4.66 -13.76
CA SER A 10 -6.95 3.19 -13.76
C SER A 10 -8.28 2.61 -13.29
N VAL A 11 -8.91 3.21 -12.29
CA VAL A 11 -10.24 2.81 -11.81
C VAL A 11 -11.34 3.10 -12.84
N ALA A 12 -11.20 4.19 -13.60
CA ALA A 12 -12.13 4.54 -14.67
C ALA A 12 -11.96 3.69 -15.92
N ASN A 13 -10.84 2.98 -16.07
CA ASN A 13 -10.53 2.20 -17.26
C ASN A 13 -11.00 0.74 -17.08
N PRO A 14 -11.94 0.26 -17.94
CA PRO A 14 -12.47 -1.10 -17.82
C PRO A 14 -11.44 -2.22 -18.08
N ASN A 15 -10.29 -1.89 -18.68
CA ASN A 15 -9.22 -2.85 -18.93
C ASN A 15 -8.26 -3.04 -17.73
N HIS A 16 -8.41 -2.21 -16.70
CA HIS A 16 -7.61 -2.31 -15.48
C HIS A 16 -8.39 -3.01 -14.35
N ALA A 17 -7.67 -3.59 -13.41
CA ALA A 17 -8.26 -4.34 -12.31
C ALA A 17 -8.84 -3.44 -11.20
N GLY A 18 -8.60 -2.13 -11.26
CA GLY A 18 -9.02 -1.17 -10.23
C GLY A 18 -10.54 -0.98 -10.15
N SER A 19 -11.05 -0.79 -8.94
CA SER A 19 -12.45 -0.47 -8.67
C SER A 19 -12.58 0.67 -7.66
N GLN A 20 -13.74 1.33 -7.65
CA GLN A 20 -14.04 2.35 -6.64
C GLN A 20 -14.01 1.79 -5.21
N SER A 21 -14.28 0.50 -5.05
CA SER A 21 -14.20 -0.17 -3.75
C SER A 21 -12.76 -0.21 -3.20
N ASP A 22 -11.75 -0.19 -4.05
CA ASP A 22 -10.34 -0.17 -3.62
C ASP A 22 -9.99 1.19 -2.98
N ILE A 23 -10.52 2.28 -3.53
CA ILE A 23 -10.39 3.63 -2.95
C ILE A 23 -11.15 3.73 -1.63
N GLN A 24 -12.37 3.18 -1.57
CA GLN A 24 -13.16 3.11 -0.34
C GLN A 24 -12.47 2.28 0.75
N GLY A 25 -11.79 1.18 0.35
CA GLY A 25 -10.98 0.37 1.26
C GLY A 25 -9.90 1.19 1.95
N LEU A 26 -9.23 2.06 1.21
CA LEU A 26 -8.20 2.94 1.77
C LEU A 26 -8.80 3.96 2.79
N ALA A 27 -9.95 4.54 2.46
CA ALA A 27 -10.62 5.49 3.36
C ALA A 27 -11.16 4.81 4.63
N ASN A 28 -11.54 3.53 4.54
CA ASN A 28 -12.01 2.76 5.68
C ASN A 28 -10.88 2.24 6.59
N LEU A 29 -9.61 2.46 6.25
CA LEU A 29 -8.48 2.04 7.08
C LEU A 29 -8.56 2.58 8.52
N ALA A 30 -9.11 3.79 8.69
CA ALA A 30 -9.32 4.36 10.02
C ALA A 30 -10.23 3.51 10.91
N GLN A 31 -11.18 2.77 10.30
CA GLN A 31 -12.12 1.92 11.02
C GLN A 31 -11.53 0.56 11.41
N LEU A 32 -10.42 0.16 10.78
CA LEU A 32 -9.74 -1.09 11.08
C LEU A 32 -8.87 -1.02 12.34
N LEU A 33 -8.50 0.18 12.78
CA LEU A 33 -7.79 0.37 14.04
C LEU A 33 -8.72 0.16 15.25
N PRO A 34 -8.19 -0.40 16.34
CA PRO A 34 -8.95 -0.54 17.58
C PRO A 34 -9.54 0.80 18.06
N ALA A 35 -10.70 0.75 18.70
CA ALA A 35 -11.40 1.95 19.18
C ALA A 35 -10.48 2.84 20.04
N GLY A 36 -10.41 4.13 19.68
CA GLY A 36 -9.53 5.11 20.33
C GLY A 36 -8.14 5.27 19.70
N GLN A 37 -7.73 4.41 18.78
CA GLN A 37 -6.43 4.49 18.10
C GLN A 37 -6.54 4.76 16.60
N GLY A 38 -7.75 4.69 16.05
CA GLY A 38 -8.06 4.89 14.62
C GLY A 38 -8.24 6.35 14.22
N THR A 39 -7.42 7.26 14.72
CA THR A 39 -7.44 8.66 14.29
C THR A 39 -6.64 8.83 12.99
N GLU A 40 -7.08 9.74 12.13
CA GLU A 40 -6.32 10.11 10.91
C GLU A 40 -4.87 10.47 11.24
N GLN A 41 -4.62 11.00 12.42
CA GLN A 41 -3.30 11.36 12.92
C GLN A 41 -2.37 10.15 13.09
N ASN A 42 -2.90 8.98 13.43
CA ASN A 42 -2.10 7.74 13.56
C ASN A 42 -1.92 7.03 12.23
N ILE A 43 -2.89 7.13 11.32
CA ILE A 43 -2.82 6.45 10.02
C ILE A 43 -1.77 7.07 9.11
N GLN A 44 -1.66 8.39 9.07
CA GLN A 44 -0.66 9.07 8.22
C GLN A 44 0.77 8.62 8.50
N PRO A 45 1.25 8.60 9.76
CA PRO A 45 2.60 8.11 10.03
C PRO A 45 2.75 6.61 9.74
N ILE A 46 1.71 5.79 9.97
CA ILE A 46 1.73 4.36 9.60
C ILE A 46 1.93 4.21 8.09
N LEU A 47 1.11 4.89 7.29
CA LEU A 47 1.22 4.87 5.83
C LEU A 47 2.56 5.45 5.36
N GLY A 48 3.05 6.48 6.06
CA GLY A 48 4.34 7.09 5.78
C GLY A 48 5.50 6.10 5.88
N VAL A 49 5.58 5.39 6.99
CA VAL A 49 6.62 4.38 7.22
C VAL A 49 6.41 3.18 6.30
N LEU A 50 5.19 2.65 6.25
CA LEU A 50 4.86 1.50 5.42
C LEU A 50 5.17 1.74 3.95
N GLY A 51 4.77 2.90 3.41
CA GLY A 51 5.03 3.25 2.02
C GLY A 51 6.51 3.32 1.66
N SER A 52 7.34 3.84 2.56
CA SER A 52 8.79 3.88 2.38
C SER A 52 9.40 2.48 2.34
N TYR A 53 8.99 1.60 3.24
CA TYR A 53 9.45 0.20 3.27
C TYR A 53 8.94 -0.59 2.06
N LEU A 54 7.67 -0.42 1.68
CA LEU A 54 7.10 -1.05 0.49
C LEU A 54 7.84 -0.62 -0.78
N LYS A 55 8.09 0.67 -0.93
CA LYS A 55 8.83 1.19 -2.09
C LYS A 55 10.22 0.58 -2.17
N SER A 56 10.93 0.53 -1.05
CA SER A 56 12.28 -0.07 -1.00
C SER A 56 12.26 -1.56 -1.34
N ALA A 57 11.33 -2.32 -0.76
CA ALA A 57 11.20 -3.76 -0.98
C ALA A 57 10.83 -4.08 -2.45
N LEU A 58 9.86 -3.35 -3.01
CA LEU A 58 9.43 -3.54 -4.39
C LEU A 58 10.50 -3.09 -5.40
N ASN A 59 11.22 -2.01 -5.13
CA ASN A 59 12.36 -1.60 -5.94
C ASN A 59 13.47 -2.65 -5.95
N GLN A 60 13.78 -3.22 -4.79
CA GLN A 60 14.77 -4.29 -4.68
C GLN A 60 14.31 -5.51 -5.49
N GLN A 61 13.06 -5.90 -5.38
CA GLN A 61 12.49 -6.98 -6.19
C GLN A 61 12.56 -6.70 -7.69
N GLN A 62 12.23 -5.47 -8.10
CA GLN A 62 12.31 -5.06 -9.50
C GLN A 62 13.74 -5.16 -10.05
N GLN A 63 14.75 -4.82 -9.23
CA GLN A 63 16.15 -4.90 -9.61
C GLN A 63 16.69 -6.33 -9.66
N THR A 64 16.23 -7.20 -8.76
CA THR A 64 16.76 -8.58 -8.64
C THR A 64 16.00 -9.60 -9.49
N ALA A 65 14.69 -9.44 -9.64
CA ALA A 65 13.81 -10.40 -10.31
C ALA A 65 12.98 -9.80 -11.45
N GLY A 66 13.13 -8.50 -11.72
CA GLY A 66 12.47 -7.78 -12.81
C GLY A 66 11.11 -7.17 -12.44
N PRO A 67 10.58 -6.30 -13.33
CA PRO A 67 9.32 -5.58 -13.07
C PRO A 67 8.10 -6.49 -12.96
N VAL A 68 8.08 -7.60 -13.68
CA VAL A 68 6.98 -8.59 -13.63
C VAL A 68 6.90 -9.24 -12.25
N ALA A 69 8.05 -9.56 -11.64
CA ALA A 69 8.09 -10.14 -10.29
C ALA A 69 7.54 -9.17 -9.23
N ALA A 70 7.87 -7.88 -9.33
CA ALA A 70 7.32 -6.86 -8.44
C ALA A 70 5.78 -6.74 -8.61
N GLN A 71 5.27 -6.79 -9.84
CA GLN A 71 3.82 -6.80 -10.11
C GLN A 71 3.14 -8.04 -9.53
N GLN A 72 3.72 -9.21 -9.70
CA GLN A 72 3.19 -10.45 -9.14
C GLN A 72 3.13 -10.41 -7.61
N THR A 73 4.15 -9.85 -6.97
CA THR A 73 4.17 -9.66 -5.52
C THR A 73 3.04 -8.73 -5.07
N VAL A 74 2.83 -7.62 -5.77
CA VAL A 74 1.71 -6.70 -5.49
C VAL A 74 0.37 -7.43 -5.63
N THR A 75 0.19 -8.17 -6.71
CA THR A 75 -1.05 -8.92 -6.96
C THR A 75 -1.29 -10.01 -5.92
N ASN A 76 -0.26 -10.74 -5.53
CA ASN A 76 -0.36 -11.81 -4.52
C ASN A 76 -0.70 -11.24 -3.14
N LEU A 77 -0.05 -10.15 -2.76
CA LEU A 77 -0.28 -9.49 -1.47
C LEU A 77 -1.58 -8.66 -1.45
N ALA A 78 -2.19 -8.41 -2.60
CA ALA A 78 -3.51 -7.79 -2.70
C ALA A 78 -4.66 -8.78 -2.40
N GLN A 79 -4.37 -10.08 -2.34
CA GLN A 79 -5.37 -11.11 -2.05
C GLN A 79 -5.77 -11.10 -0.56
N PRO A 80 -7.02 -11.46 -0.23
CA PRO A 80 -7.42 -11.65 1.15
C PRO A 80 -6.70 -12.87 1.75
N GLY A 81 -6.32 -12.78 3.02
CA GLY A 81 -5.66 -13.88 3.72
C GLY A 81 -4.13 -13.76 3.80
N VAL A 82 -3.57 -12.63 3.42
CA VAL A 82 -2.14 -12.33 3.62
C VAL A 82 -1.82 -12.42 5.12
N GLY A 83 -0.81 -13.22 5.45
CA GLY A 83 -0.36 -13.41 6.82
C GLY A 83 0.98 -12.74 7.10
N VAL A 84 1.40 -12.80 8.37
CA VAL A 84 2.71 -12.29 8.80
C VAL A 84 3.86 -12.97 8.05
N GLN A 85 3.69 -14.23 7.63
CA GLN A 85 4.68 -14.98 6.87
C GLN A 85 4.93 -14.38 5.48
N ASP A 86 3.86 -13.93 4.82
CA ASP A 86 3.98 -13.28 3.51
C ASP A 86 4.71 -11.93 3.62
N LEU A 87 4.47 -11.22 4.72
CA LEU A 87 5.17 -9.97 5.04
C LEU A 87 6.65 -10.21 5.33
N GLN A 88 6.98 -11.31 6.02
CA GLN A 88 8.37 -11.72 6.22
C GLN A 88 9.05 -12.09 4.90
N GLY A 89 8.32 -12.67 3.96
CA GLY A 89 8.82 -12.93 2.61
C GLY A 89 9.17 -11.66 1.83
N LEU A 90 8.37 -10.60 2.01
CA LEU A 90 8.58 -9.33 1.32
C LEU A 90 9.68 -8.47 1.97
N PHE A 91 9.62 -8.28 3.27
CA PHE A 91 10.51 -7.37 4.00
C PHE A 91 11.72 -8.06 4.62
N GLY A 92 11.72 -9.38 4.69
CA GLY A 92 12.62 -10.13 5.56
C GLY A 92 12.24 -9.97 7.05
N GLN A 93 12.74 -10.86 7.90
CA GLN A 93 12.45 -10.83 9.33
C GLN A 93 12.95 -9.53 9.99
N SER A 94 14.16 -9.12 9.66
CA SER A 94 14.76 -7.87 10.18
C SER A 94 14.03 -6.64 9.68
N GLY A 95 13.66 -6.60 8.39
CA GLY A 95 12.92 -5.49 7.80
C GLY A 95 11.54 -5.31 8.42
N LEU A 96 10.83 -6.42 8.67
CA LEU A 96 9.52 -6.38 9.33
C LEU A 96 9.63 -5.88 10.78
N ASN A 97 10.63 -6.33 11.53
CA ASN A 97 10.87 -5.85 12.90
C ASN A 97 11.19 -4.36 12.93
N ASN A 98 12.02 -3.89 12.00
CA ASN A 98 12.35 -2.46 11.88
C ASN A 98 11.12 -1.63 11.51
N LEU A 99 10.29 -2.11 10.59
CA LEU A 99 9.04 -1.48 10.21
C LEU A 99 8.11 -1.30 11.43
N ILE A 100 7.93 -2.37 12.20
CA ILE A 100 7.08 -2.35 13.41
C ILE A 100 7.65 -1.38 14.45
N ALA A 101 8.97 -1.42 14.69
CA ALA A 101 9.63 -0.55 15.65
C ALA A 101 9.49 0.94 15.25
N GLU A 102 9.66 1.27 13.99
CA GLU A 102 9.54 2.63 13.49
C GLU A 102 8.10 3.16 13.57
N ILE A 103 7.11 2.32 13.22
CA ILE A 103 5.70 2.67 13.39
C ILE A 103 5.40 2.90 14.87
N ALA A 104 5.85 2.02 15.76
CA ALA A 104 5.66 2.15 17.20
C ALA A 104 6.24 3.48 17.75
N GLN A 105 7.43 3.86 17.30
CA GLN A 105 8.06 5.12 17.70
C GLN A 105 7.27 6.34 17.22
N ARG A 106 6.74 6.31 16.02
CA ARG A 106 6.04 7.46 15.43
C ARG A 106 4.60 7.61 15.93
N THR A 107 3.95 6.52 16.29
CA THR A 107 2.53 6.50 16.67
C THR A 107 2.30 6.29 18.16
N GLY A 108 3.28 5.75 18.88
CA GLY A 108 3.13 5.33 20.27
C GLY A 108 2.30 4.04 20.43
N LEU A 109 1.99 3.36 19.34
CA LEU A 109 1.24 2.10 19.37
C LEU A 109 2.12 0.94 19.84
N ASN A 110 1.50 -0.04 20.49
CA ASN A 110 2.17 -1.27 20.88
C ASN A 110 2.51 -2.13 19.65
N SER A 111 3.70 -2.74 19.65
CA SER A 111 4.17 -3.61 18.57
C SER A 111 3.20 -4.75 18.26
N GLN A 112 2.52 -5.31 19.26
CA GLN A 112 1.51 -6.36 19.07
C GLN A 112 0.29 -5.87 18.29
N VAL A 113 -0.16 -4.63 18.57
CA VAL A 113 -1.26 -3.98 17.83
C VAL A 113 -0.84 -3.76 16.38
N ILE A 114 0.37 -3.28 16.16
CA ILE A 114 0.91 -3.05 14.81
C ILE A 114 1.01 -4.37 14.04
N MET A 115 1.54 -5.45 14.66
CA MET A 115 1.62 -6.77 14.04
C MET A 115 0.26 -7.34 13.65
N ALA A 116 -0.76 -7.11 14.47
CA ALA A 116 -2.12 -7.55 14.16
C ALA A 116 -2.76 -6.71 13.04
N PHE A 117 -2.37 -5.45 12.93
CA PHE A 117 -2.95 -4.49 11.98
C PHE A 117 -2.29 -4.57 10.60
N LEU A 118 -0.98 -4.81 10.52
CA LEU A 118 -0.25 -4.87 9.26
C LEU A 118 -0.84 -5.85 8.23
N PRO A 119 -1.23 -7.09 8.60
CA PRO A 119 -1.84 -8.01 7.64
C PRO A 119 -3.18 -7.55 7.08
N MET A 120 -3.86 -6.64 7.77
CA MET A 120 -5.10 -6.03 7.27
C MET A 120 -4.83 -4.82 6.38
N LEU A 121 -3.80 -4.04 6.72
CA LEU A 121 -3.45 -2.81 6.03
C LEU A 121 -2.76 -3.07 4.69
N ILE A 122 -1.82 -4.00 4.66
CA ILE A 122 -0.99 -4.26 3.49
C ILE A 122 -1.81 -4.71 2.28
N PRO A 123 -2.79 -5.64 2.39
CA PRO A 123 -3.63 -5.98 1.24
C PRO A 123 -4.38 -4.80 0.65
N VAL A 124 -4.83 -3.87 1.48
CA VAL A 124 -5.54 -2.66 1.01
C VAL A 124 -4.60 -1.77 0.20
N VAL A 125 -3.38 -1.54 0.70
CA VAL A 125 -2.36 -0.76 -0.01
C VAL A 125 -1.93 -1.47 -1.30
N MET A 126 -1.75 -2.79 -1.24
CA MET A 126 -1.38 -3.58 -2.41
C MET A 126 -2.49 -3.61 -3.48
N LYS A 127 -3.75 -3.69 -3.08
CA LYS A 127 -4.89 -3.52 -4.01
C LYS A 127 -4.84 -2.17 -4.71
N LEU A 128 -4.52 -1.11 -3.98
CA LEU A 128 -4.40 0.21 -4.55
C LEU A 128 -3.28 0.25 -5.61
N LEU A 129 -2.11 -0.33 -5.33
CA LEU A 129 -1.02 -0.44 -6.30
C LEU A 129 -1.37 -1.37 -7.47
N ALA A 130 -2.20 -2.37 -7.24
CA ALA A 130 -2.68 -3.30 -8.27
C ALA A 130 -3.77 -2.72 -9.18
N THR A 131 -4.36 -1.56 -8.85
CA THR A 131 -5.42 -0.93 -9.66
C THR A 131 -5.02 -0.70 -11.12
N GLY A 132 -3.72 -0.45 -11.37
CA GLY A 132 -3.17 -0.26 -12.70
C GLY A 132 -2.84 -1.56 -13.46
N THR A 133 -3.05 -2.73 -12.86
CA THR A 133 -2.78 -4.01 -13.51
C THR A 133 -3.79 -4.27 -14.62
N HIS A 134 -3.32 -4.67 -15.81
CA HIS A 134 -4.19 -5.05 -16.91
C HIS A 134 -4.84 -6.41 -16.64
N GLN A 135 -6.17 -6.51 -16.85
CA GLN A 135 -6.91 -7.75 -16.62
C GLN A 135 -6.58 -8.84 -17.64
N THR A 136 -6.23 -8.45 -18.86
CA THR A 136 -5.97 -9.37 -19.96
C THR A 136 -4.50 -9.67 -20.20
N ASP A 137 -3.60 -8.86 -19.64
CA ASP A 137 -2.16 -9.00 -19.81
C ASP A 137 -1.43 -8.69 -18.50
N ALA A 138 -1.10 -9.74 -17.76
CA ALA A 138 -0.39 -9.64 -16.49
C ALA A 138 1.07 -9.14 -16.65
N GLN A 139 1.60 -9.12 -17.87
CA GLN A 139 2.95 -8.65 -18.17
C GLN A 139 2.97 -7.18 -18.62
N ALA A 140 1.79 -6.61 -18.93
CA ALA A 140 1.70 -5.20 -19.30
C ALA A 140 2.13 -4.29 -18.13
N PRO A 141 2.79 -3.16 -18.42
CA PRO A 141 3.25 -2.26 -17.37
C PRO A 141 2.10 -1.74 -16.52
N ASN A 142 2.24 -1.81 -15.21
CA ASN A 142 1.29 -1.23 -14.26
C ASN A 142 1.65 0.26 -14.03
N PRO A 143 0.85 1.22 -14.56
CA PRO A 143 1.18 2.63 -14.45
C PRO A 143 1.16 3.15 -13.00
N VAL A 144 0.30 2.57 -12.14
CA VAL A 144 0.23 2.94 -10.72
C VAL A 144 1.48 2.49 -9.97
N LEU A 145 1.88 1.25 -10.16
CA LEU A 145 3.11 0.71 -9.55
C LEU A 145 4.36 1.45 -10.06
N ASN A 146 4.44 1.68 -11.37
CA ASN A 146 5.56 2.42 -11.96
C ASN A 146 5.60 3.87 -11.46
N GLY A 147 4.46 4.53 -11.31
CA GLY A 147 4.37 5.87 -10.72
C GLY A 147 4.82 5.89 -9.26
N PHE A 148 4.45 4.85 -8.50
CA PHE A 148 4.87 4.71 -7.10
C PHE A 148 6.39 4.49 -6.97
N LEU A 149 6.96 3.59 -7.78
CA LEU A 149 8.38 3.25 -7.72
C LEU A 149 9.26 4.34 -8.35
N GLY A 150 8.82 4.94 -9.45
CA GLY A 150 9.60 5.92 -10.22
C GLY A 150 9.52 7.35 -9.69
N SER A 151 8.64 7.66 -8.74
CA SER A 151 8.53 9.01 -8.18
C SER A 151 9.75 9.37 -7.33
N ASN A 152 10.12 10.66 -7.34
CA ASN A 152 11.18 11.19 -6.47
C ASN A 152 10.73 11.37 -5.01
N GLN A 153 9.42 11.25 -4.76
CA GLN A 153 8.85 11.34 -3.41
C GLN A 153 9.03 10.02 -2.66
N SER A 154 9.09 10.09 -1.34
CA SER A 154 9.11 8.87 -0.53
C SER A 154 7.79 8.09 -0.70
N GLY A 155 7.86 6.76 -0.64
CA GLY A 155 6.66 5.93 -0.73
C GLY A 155 5.61 6.31 0.31
N GLY A 156 6.06 6.78 1.47
CA GLY A 156 5.20 7.23 2.55
C GLY A 156 4.44 8.51 2.22
N GLU A 157 5.11 9.50 1.63
CA GLU A 157 4.46 10.74 1.19
C GLU A 157 3.39 10.47 0.12
N LEU A 158 3.67 9.53 -0.79
CA LEU A 158 2.71 9.12 -1.82
C LEU A 158 1.46 8.50 -1.20
N LEU A 159 1.61 7.51 -0.31
CA LEU A 159 0.47 6.85 0.33
C LEU A 159 -0.32 7.79 1.24
N SER A 160 0.36 8.64 2.00
CA SER A 160 -0.29 9.67 2.84
C SER A 160 -1.07 10.66 2.00
N GLY A 161 -0.52 11.10 0.87
CA GLY A 161 -1.19 12.00 -0.07
C GLY A 161 -2.42 11.35 -0.71
N ILE A 162 -2.32 10.09 -1.13
CA ILE A 162 -3.45 9.34 -1.69
C ILE A 162 -4.56 9.18 -0.63
N PHE A 163 -4.21 8.81 0.60
CA PHE A 163 -5.16 8.68 1.71
C PHE A 163 -5.89 10.00 1.97
N GLN A 164 -5.15 11.11 2.02
CA GLN A 164 -5.71 12.44 2.24
C GLN A 164 -6.69 12.84 1.12
N LEU A 165 -6.32 12.60 -0.14
CA LEU A 165 -7.19 12.89 -1.28
C LEU A 165 -8.41 11.97 -1.33
N ALA A 166 -8.24 10.68 -1.02
CA ALA A 166 -9.34 9.71 -0.96
C ALA A 166 -10.35 10.09 0.13
N SER A 167 -9.87 10.47 1.32
CA SER A 167 -10.75 10.91 2.41
C SER A 167 -11.49 12.21 2.08
N GLN A 168 -10.88 13.16 1.38
CA GLN A 168 -11.56 14.35 0.88
C GLN A 168 -12.62 14.03 -0.17
N PHE A 169 -12.32 13.11 -1.09
CA PHE A 169 -13.24 12.70 -2.14
C PHE A 169 -14.50 12.04 -1.58
N LEU A 170 -14.36 11.23 -0.54
CA LEU A 170 -15.47 10.52 0.08
C LEU A 170 -16.29 11.37 1.06
N ARG A 171 -15.75 12.48 1.56
CA ARG A 171 -16.48 13.45 2.39
C ARG A 171 -17.38 14.37 1.58
N LYS A 172 -17.23 14.40 0.29
CA LYS A 172 -18.12 15.10 -0.63
C LYS A 172 -19.28 14.16 -1.01
#